data_90f8e6a2f0874ee20203ee3faa80f5f8
#
_entry.id   90f8e6a2f0874ee20203ee3faa80f5f8
#
_cell.length_a   1.000
_cell.length_b   1.000
_cell.length_c   1.000
_cell.angle_alpha   90.00
_cell.angle_beta   90.00
_cell.angle_gamma   90.00
#
_symmetry.space_group_name_H-M   'P 1'
#
loop_
_entity.id
_entity.type
_entity.pdbx_description
1 polymer ?
#
loop_
_entity_poly.entity_id
_entity_poly.type
_entity_poly.pdbx_seq_one_letter_code
_entity_poly.pdbx_strand_id
1 'polypeptide(L)'
;MSVLVDKKTRLLVQGITGSEGSFHTQQMKEYGTKVVAGVTPGKGGTMHEGVPVFNTVADAVRETGANVACIFVPPPFAADAILESAASELPLVVCITEGIPVRDMISVYGKIQNSTTRLIGPNCPGVISPGKAKIGIMPGFIHKEGRVGIISRSGTLTYEAVKQLTDAGLGQSTAIGIGGDPIVGTRFLDAIKLFANDDETDAVIMIGEIGGSAEEEAAAWIGKHFGKPVVGFIAGRTAPAGRRMGHAGAIIAGGKGTADEKMRAMKENGIRVVETPAVMGETVARALAELKKRKTFVPKPAARTAAVPKKSTPAKKAAPVKRAAKPAPKPKAKAAPKPKAKAAPKAKPAKKATPAKGRKAAPKAKSRGRR
;
A
#
# COMPACT_ATOMS: atom_id res chain seq x y z
N MET A 1 -12.20 -5.80 13.84
CA MET A 1 -10.70 -5.74 13.82
C MET A 1 -10.32 -4.66 12.84
N SER A 2 -9.36 -3.80 13.10
CA SER A 2 -8.90 -2.81 12.13
C SER A 2 -7.95 -3.43 11.11
N VAL A 3 -7.84 -2.79 9.97
CA VAL A 3 -6.94 -3.23 8.90
C VAL A 3 -5.49 -2.87 9.25
N LEU A 4 -4.57 -3.83 9.23
CA LEU A 4 -3.11 -3.74 9.42
C LEU A 4 -2.62 -3.39 10.83
N VAL A 5 -3.23 -2.43 11.54
CA VAL A 5 -2.74 -1.93 12.82
C VAL A 5 -3.86 -1.82 13.87
N ASP A 6 -3.53 -2.15 15.11
CA ASP A 6 -4.48 -2.15 16.24
C ASP A 6 -3.78 -1.80 17.57
N LYS A 7 -4.50 -1.95 18.71
CA LYS A 7 -3.96 -1.71 20.05
C LYS A 7 -2.86 -2.69 20.49
N LYS A 8 -2.67 -3.82 19.74
CA LYS A 8 -1.61 -4.80 19.98
C LYS A 8 -0.33 -4.49 19.18
N THR A 9 -0.38 -3.48 18.32
CA THR A 9 0.78 -3.02 17.55
C THR A 9 1.91 -2.61 18.48
N ARG A 10 3.10 -3.21 18.29
CA ARG A 10 4.36 -2.94 18.99
C ARG A 10 5.38 -2.50 17.95
N LEU A 11 5.57 -1.20 17.87
CA LEU A 11 6.32 -0.57 16.80
C LEU A 11 7.82 -0.48 17.12
N LEU A 12 8.68 -0.88 16.19
CA LEU A 12 10.07 -0.46 16.14
C LEU A 12 10.27 0.61 15.05
N VAL A 13 11.21 1.53 15.29
CA VAL A 13 11.53 2.62 14.35
C VAL A 13 12.98 2.49 13.89
N GLN A 14 13.20 2.20 12.62
CA GLN A 14 14.53 2.25 12.01
C GLN A 14 14.89 3.68 11.65
N GLY A 15 16.10 4.12 12.01
CA GLY A 15 16.54 5.50 11.87
C GLY A 15 16.01 6.42 12.96
N ILE A 16 15.65 5.87 14.14
CA ILE A 16 15.05 6.60 15.26
C ILE A 16 15.87 7.82 15.72
N THR A 17 17.20 7.75 15.60
CA THR A 17 18.11 8.83 16.05
C THR A 17 18.32 9.94 15.00
N GLY A 18 17.72 9.82 13.82
CA GLY A 18 17.66 10.89 12.82
C GLY A 18 16.59 11.92 13.19
N SER A 19 16.65 13.13 12.61
CA SER A 19 15.68 14.20 12.88
C SER A 19 14.24 13.77 12.66
N GLU A 20 13.95 13.21 11.50
CA GLU A 20 12.60 12.74 11.13
C GLU A 20 12.17 11.53 11.98
N GLY A 21 13.08 10.56 12.17
CA GLY A 21 12.81 9.39 13.01
C GLY A 21 12.49 9.77 14.45
N SER A 22 13.24 10.70 15.04
CA SER A 22 13.04 11.21 16.39
C SER A 22 11.71 11.96 16.51
N PHE A 23 11.48 12.97 15.65
CA PHE A 23 10.26 13.78 15.67
C PHE A 23 8.99 12.91 15.52
N HIS A 24 8.96 12.05 14.51
CA HIS A 24 7.78 11.22 14.27
C HIS A 24 7.61 10.10 15.30
N THR A 25 8.70 9.63 15.93
CA THR A 25 8.60 8.71 17.08
C THR A 25 7.84 9.37 18.22
N GLN A 26 8.19 10.60 18.56
CA GLN A 26 7.47 11.36 19.59
C GLN A 26 5.99 11.54 19.23
N GLN A 27 5.70 11.96 18.00
CA GLN A 27 4.33 12.11 17.50
C GLN A 27 3.51 10.81 17.49
N MET A 28 4.14 9.66 17.25
CA MET A 28 3.48 8.35 17.34
C MET A 28 3.21 7.95 18.80
N LYS A 29 4.15 8.24 19.73
CA LYS A 29 3.97 8.01 21.17
C LYS A 29 2.86 8.89 21.75
N GLU A 30 2.85 10.20 21.41
CA GLU A 30 1.80 11.14 21.83
C GLU A 30 0.41 10.70 21.34
N TYR A 31 0.34 10.09 20.16
CA TYR A 31 -0.90 9.50 19.62
C TYR A 31 -1.34 8.24 20.38
N GLY A 32 -0.49 7.63 21.19
CA GLY A 32 -0.75 6.41 21.96
C GLY A 32 -0.24 5.13 21.27
N THR A 33 0.55 5.21 20.20
CA THR A 33 1.20 4.05 19.59
C THR A 33 2.30 3.53 20.52
N LYS A 34 2.36 2.22 20.73
CA LYS A 34 3.36 1.57 21.57
C LYS A 34 4.68 1.45 20.79
N VAL A 35 5.52 2.49 20.83
CA VAL A 35 6.89 2.43 20.29
C VAL A 35 7.77 1.72 21.32
N VAL A 36 8.23 0.52 20.99
CA VAL A 36 8.94 -0.37 21.94
C VAL A 36 10.44 -0.49 21.66
N ALA A 37 10.88 -0.12 20.45
CA ALA A 37 12.30 -0.20 20.07
C ALA A 37 12.66 0.86 19.01
N GLY A 38 13.90 1.29 19.03
CA GLY A 38 14.55 1.98 17.93
C GLY A 38 15.68 1.13 17.36
N VAL A 39 15.98 1.28 16.07
CA VAL A 39 17.13 0.63 15.44
C VAL A 39 17.99 1.68 14.75
N THR A 40 19.25 1.76 15.15
CA THR A 40 20.28 2.58 14.50
C THR A 40 21.63 1.87 14.67
N PRO A 41 22.24 1.35 13.60
CA PRO A 41 23.53 0.67 13.67
C PRO A 41 24.60 1.54 14.36
N GLY A 42 25.36 0.92 15.27
CA GLY A 42 26.40 1.60 16.06
C GLY A 42 25.89 2.40 17.27
N LYS A 43 24.57 2.46 17.51
CA LYS A 43 23.97 3.14 18.68
C LYS A 43 23.23 2.18 19.62
N GLY A 44 23.36 0.87 19.41
CA GLY A 44 22.75 -0.14 20.29
C GLY A 44 23.20 0.02 21.76
N GLY A 45 22.29 -0.25 22.69
CA GLY A 45 22.50 -0.07 24.13
C GLY A 45 22.24 1.35 24.65
N THR A 46 21.90 2.30 23.79
CA THR A 46 21.50 3.66 24.20
C THR A 46 19.98 3.79 24.32
N MET A 47 19.54 4.90 24.93
CA MET A 47 18.13 5.31 24.96
C MET A 47 17.95 6.52 24.06
N HIS A 48 16.85 6.58 23.30
CA HIS A 48 16.47 7.76 22.50
C HIS A 48 14.97 8.01 22.65
N GLU A 49 14.57 9.21 23.04
CA GLU A 49 13.17 9.58 23.33
C GLU A 49 12.48 8.60 24.30
N GLY A 50 13.23 8.05 25.27
CA GLY A 50 12.73 7.05 26.23
C GLY A 50 12.46 5.67 25.59
N VAL A 51 13.05 5.38 24.41
CA VAL A 51 12.94 4.12 23.70
C VAL A 51 14.32 3.47 23.62
N PRO A 52 14.47 2.16 23.96
CA PRO A 52 15.75 1.47 23.82
C PRO A 52 16.15 1.34 22.34
N VAL A 53 17.44 1.59 22.06
CA VAL A 53 17.99 1.52 20.70
C VAL A 53 18.83 0.26 20.55
N PHE A 54 18.66 -0.43 19.42
CA PHE A 54 19.35 -1.65 19.03
C PHE A 54 20.21 -1.42 17.79
N ASN A 55 21.19 -2.28 17.56
CA ASN A 55 21.99 -2.25 16.33
C ASN A 55 21.28 -2.94 15.16
N THR A 56 20.43 -3.94 15.45
CA THR A 56 19.74 -4.75 14.44
C THR A 56 18.25 -4.88 14.74
N VAL A 57 17.47 -5.11 13.68
CA VAL A 57 16.01 -5.40 13.79
C VAL A 57 15.81 -6.72 14.55
N ALA A 58 16.62 -7.73 14.28
CA ALA A 58 16.51 -9.04 14.94
C ALA A 58 16.66 -8.93 16.46
N ASP A 59 17.66 -8.17 16.95
CA ASP A 59 17.82 -7.92 18.38
C ASP A 59 16.64 -7.17 18.98
N ALA A 60 16.16 -6.13 18.27
CA ALA A 60 15.01 -5.35 18.70
C ALA A 60 13.74 -6.21 18.83
N VAL A 61 13.48 -7.08 17.86
CA VAL A 61 12.34 -8.00 17.87
C VAL A 61 12.44 -8.99 19.03
N ARG A 62 13.61 -9.63 19.20
CA ARG A 62 13.85 -10.62 20.26
C ARG A 62 13.64 -10.04 21.66
N GLU A 63 14.17 -8.83 21.91
CA GLU A 63 14.17 -8.22 23.25
C GLU A 63 12.83 -7.53 23.58
N THR A 64 12.11 -7.03 22.56
CA THR A 64 10.92 -6.19 22.81
C THR A 64 9.62 -6.81 22.31
N GLY A 65 9.67 -7.87 21.50
CA GLY A 65 8.48 -8.43 20.86
C GLY A 65 7.82 -7.44 19.88
N ALA A 66 8.60 -6.57 19.23
CA ALA A 66 8.12 -5.71 18.17
C ALA A 66 7.50 -6.54 17.03
N ASN A 67 6.39 -6.08 16.47
CA ASN A 67 5.66 -6.77 15.39
C ASN A 67 5.40 -5.88 14.17
N VAL A 68 5.85 -4.63 14.20
CA VAL A 68 5.77 -3.69 13.06
C VAL A 68 7.03 -2.85 13.02
N ALA A 69 7.56 -2.57 11.81
CA ALA A 69 8.63 -1.61 11.60
C ALA A 69 8.13 -0.36 10.89
N CYS A 70 8.63 0.82 11.29
CA CYS A 70 8.55 2.07 10.53
C CYS A 70 9.93 2.54 10.15
N ILE A 71 10.17 2.87 8.86
CA ILE A 71 11.48 3.17 8.31
C ILE A 71 11.59 4.65 7.96
N PHE A 72 12.55 5.33 8.61
CA PHE A 72 12.99 6.71 8.33
C PHE A 72 14.45 6.75 7.90
N VAL A 73 14.99 5.62 7.46
CA VAL A 73 16.38 5.48 7.01
C VAL A 73 16.57 6.24 5.69
N PRO A 74 17.71 6.93 5.47
CA PRO A 74 17.98 7.63 4.21
C PRO A 74 17.88 6.72 2.97
N PRO A 75 17.52 7.25 1.78
CA PRO A 75 17.22 6.45 0.58
C PRO A 75 18.26 5.40 0.18
N PRO A 76 19.58 5.67 0.25
CA PRO A 76 20.58 4.66 -0.13
C PRO A 76 20.61 3.40 0.74
N PHE A 77 20.04 3.47 1.95
CA PHE A 77 20.04 2.38 2.94
C PHE A 77 18.65 1.81 3.22
N ALA A 78 17.61 2.43 2.67
CA ALA A 78 16.23 2.08 2.99
C ALA A 78 15.83 0.71 2.43
N ALA A 79 16.37 0.31 1.28
CA ALA A 79 16.16 -1.04 0.73
C ALA A 79 16.68 -2.13 1.67
N ASP A 80 17.88 -1.96 2.23
CA ASP A 80 18.46 -2.90 3.20
C ASP A 80 17.64 -2.93 4.50
N ALA A 81 17.18 -1.76 4.97
CA ALA A 81 16.32 -1.67 6.15
C ALA A 81 14.97 -2.42 5.98
N ILE A 82 14.37 -2.36 4.78
CA ILE A 82 13.18 -3.14 4.45
C ILE A 82 13.49 -4.64 4.48
N LEU A 83 14.60 -5.06 3.85
CA LEU A 83 15.00 -6.47 3.77
C LEU A 83 15.38 -7.04 5.14
N GLU A 84 16.03 -6.26 5.99
CA GLU A 84 16.34 -6.64 7.38
C GLU A 84 15.07 -6.89 8.20
N SER A 85 14.05 -6.02 8.04
CA SER A 85 12.75 -6.21 8.67
C SER A 85 12.04 -7.47 8.18
N ALA A 86 12.10 -7.75 6.87
CA ALA A 86 11.52 -8.96 6.29
C ALA A 86 12.27 -10.22 6.72
N ALA A 87 13.61 -10.17 6.81
CA ALA A 87 14.42 -11.26 7.32
C ALA A 87 14.18 -11.57 8.82
N SER A 88 13.72 -10.56 9.56
CA SER A 88 13.29 -10.69 10.96
C SER A 88 11.81 -11.09 11.10
N GLU A 89 11.17 -11.50 10.00
CA GLU A 89 9.78 -12.01 9.93
C GLU A 89 8.73 -11.03 10.46
N LEU A 90 8.99 -9.72 10.42
CA LEU A 90 8.00 -8.73 10.82
C LEU A 90 6.80 -8.77 9.86
N PRO A 91 5.57 -8.95 10.35
CA PRO A 91 4.39 -9.07 9.49
C PRO A 91 4.03 -7.78 8.74
N LEU A 92 4.44 -6.61 9.26
CA LEU A 92 4.18 -5.31 8.64
C LEU A 92 5.43 -4.43 8.70
N VAL A 93 5.78 -3.86 7.55
CA VAL A 93 6.82 -2.84 7.39
C VAL A 93 6.21 -1.62 6.71
N VAL A 94 6.42 -0.43 7.27
CA VAL A 94 5.96 0.85 6.72
C VAL A 94 7.19 1.68 6.38
N CYS A 95 7.46 1.89 5.09
CA CYS A 95 8.61 2.67 4.63
C CYS A 95 8.17 4.08 4.21
N ILE A 96 8.58 5.07 5.01
CA ILE A 96 8.25 6.49 4.76
C ILE A 96 9.18 7.08 3.69
N THR A 97 10.41 6.59 3.63
CA THR A 97 11.49 7.12 2.79
C THR A 97 11.08 7.27 1.33
N GLU A 98 11.30 8.45 0.78
CA GLU A 98 11.20 8.78 -0.63
C GLU A 98 12.58 8.69 -1.32
N GLY A 99 12.61 8.42 -2.63
CA GLY A 99 13.83 8.48 -3.43
C GLY A 99 14.69 7.22 -3.37
N ILE A 100 14.16 6.10 -2.94
CA ILE A 100 14.84 4.80 -3.03
C ILE A 100 15.04 4.46 -4.53
N PRO A 101 16.25 4.08 -4.95
CA PRO A 101 16.50 3.73 -6.34
C PRO A 101 15.57 2.61 -6.82
N VAL A 102 14.98 2.78 -8.01
CA VAL A 102 14.03 1.80 -8.59
C VAL A 102 14.66 0.40 -8.68
N ARG A 103 15.96 0.32 -9.03
CA ARG A 103 16.68 -0.95 -9.10
C ARG A 103 16.69 -1.70 -7.77
N ASP A 104 16.89 -0.97 -6.67
CA ASP A 104 16.91 -1.56 -5.33
C ASP A 104 15.51 -2.03 -4.93
N MET A 105 14.47 -1.24 -5.26
CA MET A 105 13.08 -1.63 -5.03
C MET A 105 12.62 -2.84 -5.88
N ILE A 106 13.17 -3.06 -7.09
CA ILE A 106 12.94 -4.29 -7.85
C ILE A 106 13.44 -5.50 -7.04
N SER A 107 14.64 -5.41 -6.47
CA SER A 107 15.24 -6.49 -5.65
C SER A 107 14.44 -6.73 -4.37
N VAL A 108 14.03 -5.65 -3.68
CA VAL A 108 13.17 -5.71 -2.49
C VAL A 108 11.85 -6.39 -2.82
N TYR A 109 11.16 -5.94 -3.87
CA TYR A 109 9.87 -6.47 -4.28
C TYR A 109 9.92 -7.98 -4.56
N GLY A 110 10.93 -8.43 -5.31
CA GLY A 110 11.11 -9.85 -5.61
C GLY A 110 11.31 -10.73 -4.36
N LYS A 111 11.96 -10.21 -3.31
CA LYS A 111 12.15 -10.94 -2.04
C LYS A 111 10.91 -10.92 -1.16
N ILE A 112 10.23 -9.77 -1.06
CA ILE A 112 9.04 -9.59 -0.21
C ILE A 112 7.85 -10.41 -0.72
N GLN A 113 7.68 -10.54 -2.04
CA GLN A 113 6.58 -11.35 -2.60
C GLN A 113 6.59 -12.81 -2.12
N ASN A 114 7.74 -13.33 -1.72
CA ASN A 114 7.91 -14.71 -1.20
C ASN A 114 8.02 -14.75 0.33
N SER A 115 7.76 -13.66 1.01
CA SER A 115 7.79 -13.56 2.48
C SER A 115 6.39 -13.38 3.06
N THR A 116 6.27 -13.52 4.38
CA THR A 116 5.05 -13.21 5.13
C THR A 116 4.90 -11.71 5.42
N THR A 117 5.92 -10.91 5.12
CA THR A 117 5.97 -9.48 5.39
C THR A 117 5.17 -8.68 4.38
N ARG A 118 4.26 -7.84 4.85
CA ARG A 118 3.60 -6.81 4.04
C ARG A 118 4.38 -5.51 4.12
N LEU A 119 4.70 -4.92 2.98
CA LEU A 119 5.31 -3.60 2.88
C LEU A 119 4.26 -2.55 2.48
N ILE A 120 4.15 -1.47 3.24
CA ILE A 120 3.44 -0.24 2.87
C ILE A 120 4.49 0.80 2.47
N GLY A 121 4.29 1.46 1.33
CA GLY A 121 5.29 2.34 0.72
C GLY A 121 6.23 1.58 -0.22
N PRO A 122 7.39 2.14 -0.55
CA PRO A 122 8.00 3.39 -0.04
C PRO A 122 7.27 4.67 -0.47
N ASN A 123 7.83 5.83 -0.06
CA ASN A 123 7.28 7.17 -0.35
C ASN A 123 5.80 7.28 0.04
N CYS A 124 5.50 7.01 1.31
CA CYS A 124 4.14 6.98 1.81
C CYS A 124 4.01 7.73 3.15
N PRO A 125 2.82 8.23 3.50
CA PRO A 125 2.59 8.87 4.80
C PRO A 125 2.37 7.87 5.95
N GLY A 126 2.28 6.58 5.66
CA GLY A 126 2.08 5.53 6.64
C GLY A 126 0.64 4.99 6.72
N VAL A 127 0.28 4.50 7.90
CA VAL A 127 -1.02 3.89 8.22
C VAL A 127 -1.52 4.40 9.55
N ILE A 128 -2.82 4.69 9.64
CA ILE A 128 -3.46 5.06 10.90
C ILE A 128 -4.84 4.41 11.02
N SER A 129 -5.09 3.74 12.13
CA SER A 129 -6.43 3.34 12.57
C SER A 129 -6.80 4.19 13.78
N PRO A 130 -7.74 5.16 13.64
CA PRO A 130 -8.05 6.10 14.70
C PRO A 130 -8.46 5.41 16.00
N GLY A 131 -7.97 5.94 17.14
CA GLY A 131 -8.18 5.37 18.47
C GLY A 131 -7.40 4.07 18.75
N LYS A 132 -6.58 3.59 17.82
CA LYS A 132 -5.83 2.32 17.95
C LYS A 132 -4.33 2.50 17.81
N ALA A 133 -3.84 2.85 16.60
CA ALA A 133 -2.41 3.09 16.35
C ALA A 133 -2.20 3.98 15.13
N LYS A 134 -1.13 4.77 15.17
CA LYS A 134 -0.60 5.58 14.07
C LYS A 134 0.84 5.12 13.80
N ILE A 135 1.16 4.83 12.54
CA ILE A 135 2.51 4.50 12.08
C ILE A 135 2.86 5.42 10.90
N GLY A 136 3.89 6.22 11.07
CA GLY A 136 4.35 7.19 10.08
C GLY A 136 3.99 8.62 10.40
N ILE A 137 3.78 9.44 9.35
CA ILE A 137 3.77 10.91 9.43
C ILE A 137 2.37 11.53 9.41
N MET A 138 1.30 10.74 9.25
CA MET A 138 -0.06 11.28 9.19
C MET A 138 -0.39 12.11 10.45
N PRO A 139 -1.01 13.31 10.31
CA PRO A 139 -1.38 14.14 11.45
C PRO A 139 -2.55 13.50 12.23
N GLY A 140 -2.28 12.99 13.43
CA GLY A 140 -3.27 12.25 14.22
C GLY A 140 -4.52 13.06 14.59
N PHE A 141 -4.36 14.39 14.79
CA PHE A 141 -5.42 15.28 15.27
C PHE A 141 -6.56 15.54 14.27
N ILE A 142 -6.36 15.28 12.96
CA ILE A 142 -7.43 15.39 11.96
C ILE A 142 -8.26 14.11 11.85
N HIS A 143 -7.78 13.00 12.41
CA HIS A 143 -8.43 11.70 12.33
C HIS A 143 -9.43 11.49 13.46
N LYS A 144 -10.53 10.82 13.16
CA LYS A 144 -11.57 10.45 14.12
C LYS A 144 -11.98 9.00 13.88
N GLU A 145 -12.26 8.26 14.96
CA GLU A 145 -12.82 6.91 14.84
C GLU A 145 -14.11 6.92 14.04
N GLY A 146 -14.24 5.98 13.11
CA GLY A 146 -15.39 5.84 12.24
C GLY A 146 -15.31 4.59 11.37
N ARG A 147 -16.04 4.60 10.25
CA ARG A 147 -16.26 3.40 9.45
C ARG A 147 -15.93 3.58 7.96
N VAL A 148 -15.11 4.58 7.62
CA VAL A 148 -14.69 4.80 6.22
C VAL A 148 -13.21 4.46 6.06
N GLY A 149 -12.91 3.49 5.19
CA GLY A 149 -11.54 3.17 4.79
C GLY A 149 -11.00 4.20 3.78
N ILE A 150 -9.69 4.45 3.81
CA ILE A 150 -9.02 5.30 2.82
C ILE A 150 -7.80 4.57 2.27
N ILE A 151 -7.67 4.54 0.95
CA ILE A 151 -6.49 4.04 0.23
C ILE A 151 -6.00 5.15 -0.69
N SER A 152 -4.76 5.60 -0.53
CA SER A 152 -4.26 6.75 -1.28
C SER A 152 -2.79 6.62 -1.66
N ARG A 153 -2.43 7.10 -2.84
CA ARG A 153 -1.03 7.32 -3.24
C ARG A 153 -0.49 8.65 -2.70
N SER A 154 -1.36 9.63 -2.48
CA SER A 154 -1.01 10.99 -2.09
C SER A 154 -1.18 11.21 -0.59
N GLY A 155 -0.14 11.70 0.09
CA GLY A 155 -0.26 12.14 1.49
C GLY A 155 -1.24 13.30 1.64
N THR A 156 -1.06 14.36 0.87
CA THR A 156 -1.88 15.60 0.94
C THR A 156 -3.36 15.33 0.70
N LEU A 157 -3.70 14.58 -0.35
CA LEU A 157 -5.09 14.25 -0.66
C LEU A 157 -5.70 13.26 0.35
N THR A 158 -4.86 12.44 0.99
CA THR A 158 -5.31 11.63 2.14
C THR A 158 -5.80 12.53 3.27
N TYR A 159 -5.04 13.57 3.61
CA TYR A 159 -5.41 14.49 4.70
C TYR A 159 -6.68 15.28 4.37
N GLU A 160 -6.85 15.70 3.13
CA GLU A 160 -8.06 16.35 2.64
C GLU A 160 -9.29 15.44 2.82
N ALA A 161 -9.22 14.21 2.34
CA ALA A 161 -10.30 13.22 2.49
C ALA A 161 -10.63 12.93 3.96
N VAL A 162 -9.59 12.74 4.78
CA VAL A 162 -9.73 12.51 6.23
C VAL A 162 -10.45 13.67 6.90
N LYS A 163 -10.03 14.92 6.61
CA LYS A 163 -10.63 16.11 7.21
C LYS A 163 -12.11 16.24 6.84
N GLN A 164 -12.46 16.06 5.56
CA GLN A 164 -13.85 16.08 5.11
C GLN A 164 -14.71 15.02 5.80
N LEU A 165 -14.21 13.79 5.95
CA LEU A 165 -14.93 12.73 6.66
C LEU A 165 -15.09 13.04 8.15
N THR A 166 -14.08 13.61 8.78
CA THR A 166 -14.11 14.00 10.19
C THR A 166 -15.11 15.12 10.43
N ASP A 167 -15.14 16.13 9.58
CA ASP A 167 -16.08 17.24 9.64
C ASP A 167 -17.52 16.79 9.37
N ALA A 168 -17.71 15.82 8.49
CA ALA A 168 -19.01 15.18 8.23
C ALA A 168 -19.45 14.21 9.35
N GLY A 169 -18.66 14.03 10.41
CA GLY A 169 -18.96 13.14 11.53
C GLY A 169 -18.85 11.64 11.21
N LEU A 170 -18.29 11.28 10.04
CA LEU A 170 -18.19 9.88 9.59
C LEU A 170 -16.96 9.16 10.17
N GLY A 171 -15.83 9.85 10.27
CA GLY A 171 -14.57 9.30 10.75
C GLY A 171 -13.99 8.17 9.87
N GLN A 172 -12.87 7.61 10.30
CA GLN A 172 -12.14 6.59 9.53
C GLN A 172 -12.02 5.28 10.31
N SER A 173 -12.13 4.13 9.62
CA SER A 173 -11.74 2.82 10.15
C SER A 173 -10.22 2.64 10.07
N THR A 174 -9.64 2.86 8.91
CA THR A 174 -8.19 2.89 8.67
C THR A 174 -7.90 3.75 7.44
N ALA A 175 -6.86 4.59 7.52
CA ALA A 175 -6.29 5.28 6.37
C ALA A 175 -4.92 4.66 6.04
N ILE A 176 -4.75 4.26 4.78
CA ILE A 176 -3.54 3.63 4.25
C ILE A 176 -2.97 4.50 3.13
N GLY A 177 -1.78 5.05 3.36
CA GLY A 177 -0.99 5.65 2.29
C GLY A 177 -0.12 4.58 1.64
N ILE A 178 -0.42 4.20 0.41
CA ILE A 178 0.30 3.11 -0.28
C ILE A 178 1.60 3.57 -0.96
N GLY A 179 1.77 4.88 -1.13
CA GLY A 179 2.97 5.49 -1.71
C GLY A 179 2.86 5.88 -3.17
N GLY A 180 3.72 6.85 -3.56
CA GLY A 180 3.77 7.46 -4.91
C GLY A 180 4.87 6.92 -5.81
N ASP A 181 5.68 5.96 -5.37
CA ASP A 181 6.76 5.38 -6.15
C ASP A 181 6.25 4.40 -7.22
N PRO A 182 7.03 4.17 -8.30
CA PRO A 182 6.65 3.21 -9.34
C PRO A 182 6.52 1.78 -8.83
N ILE A 183 7.31 1.40 -7.81
CA ILE A 183 7.30 0.09 -7.19
C ILE A 183 6.98 0.26 -5.72
N VAL A 184 5.78 -0.15 -5.34
CA VAL A 184 5.28 -0.14 -3.96
C VAL A 184 4.99 -1.57 -3.50
N GLY A 185 5.14 -1.81 -2.20
CA GLY A 185 4.94 -3.15 -1.62
C GLY A 185 3.47 -3.59 -1.58
N THR A 186 2.55 -2.65 -1.34
CA THR A 186 1.10 -2.90 -1.29
C THR A 186 0.42 -2.02 -2.34
N ARG A 187 -0.34 -2.63 -3.25
CA ARG A 187 -1.07 -1.95 -4.31
C ARG A 187 -2.53 -1.71 -3.91
N PHE A 188 -3.28 -0.93 -4.71
CA PHE A 188 -4.72 -0.72 -4.49
C PHE A 188 -5.51 -2.01 -4.33
N LEU A 189 -5.25 -3.00 -5.20
CA LEU A 189 -5.92 -4.29 -5.15
C LEU A 189 -5.66 -5.05 -3.83
N ASP A 190 -4.44 -4.98 -3.31
CA ASP A 190 -4.09 -5.62 -2.04
C ASP A 190 -4.80 -4.94 -0.86
N ALA A 191 -4.81 -3.61 -0.85
CA ALA A 191 -5.43 -2.84 0.21
C ALA A 191 -6.97 -2.97 0.21
N ILE A 192 -7.63 -2.92 -0.97
CA ILE A 192 -9.09 -3.05 -1.05
C ILE A 192 -9.58 -4.44 -0.60
N LYS A 193 -8.80 -5.49 -0.86
CA LYS A 193 -9.09 -6.85 -0.36
C LYS A 193 -9.09 -6.92 1.17
N LEU A 194 -8.24 -6.15 1.85
CA LEU A 194 -8.25 -6.07 3.30
C LEU A 194 -9.55 -5.43 3.81
N PHE A 195 -9.99 -4.34 3.20
CA PHE A 195 -11.24 -3.66 3.55
C PHE A 195 -12.49 -4.48 3.20
N ALA A 196 -12.41 -5.37 2.22
CA ALA A 196 -13.54 -6.26 1.88
C ALA A 196 -13.96 -7.13 3.06
N ASN A 197 -12.99 -7.63 3.82
CA ASN A 197 -13.19 -8.53 4.95
C ASN A 197 -13.22 -7.81 6.32
N ASP A 198 -13.27 -6.48 6.33
CA ASP A 198 -13.28 -5.70 7.56
C ASP A 198 -14.70 -5.23 7.90
N ASP A 199 -15.27 -5.78 8.96
CA ASP A 199 -16.62 -5.44 9.43
C ASP A 199 -16.71 -4.03 10.04
N GLU A 200 -15.58 -3.41 10.36
CA GLU A 200 -15.51 -2.03 10.86
C GLU A 200 -15.50 -0.99 9.71
N THR A 201 -15.47 -1.43 8.46
CA THR A 201 -15.50 -0.54 7.28
C THR A 201 -16.80 -0.67 6.51
N ASP A 202 -17.53 0.44 6.33
CA ASP A 202 -18.79 0.51 5.59
C ASP A 202 -18.65 1.11 4.18
N ALA A 203 -17.61 1.90 3.92
CA ALA A 203 -17.30 2.51 2.63
C ALA A 203 -15.80 2.72 2.50
N VAL A 204 -15.31 2.92 1.26
CA VAL A 204 -13.88 3.21 1.02
C VAL A 204 -13.73 4.43 0.09
N ILE A 205 -12.77 5.31 0.39
CA ILE A 205 -12.25 6.30 -0.54
C ILE A 205 -10.96 5.75 -1.18
N MET A 206 -10.87 5.83 -2.50
CA MET A 206 -9.73 5.43 -3.30
C MET A 206 -9.18 6.63 -4.04
N ILE A 207 -7.96 7.07 -3.70
CA ILE A 207 -7.29 8.24 -4.27
C ILE A 207 -6.08 7.78 -5.07
N GLY A 208 -6.23 7.82 -6.39
CA GLY A 208 -5.20 7.47 -7.35
C GLY A 208 -4.64 8.68 -8.09
N GLU A 209 -3.80 8.41 -9.05
CA GLU A 209 -3.16 9.41 -9.89
C GLU A 209 -2.88 8.84 -11.27
N ILE A 210 -2.42 9.68 -12.20
CA ILE A 210 -1.97 9.25 -13.53
C ILE A 210 -0.81 8.26 -13.44
N GLY A 211 -0.67 7.42 -14.46
CA GLY A 211 0.43 6.44 -14.60
C GLY A 211 0.08 5.05 -14.08
N GLY A 212 0.65 4.05 -14.75
CA GLY A 212 0.35 2.64 -14.48
C GLY A 212 -1.11 2.25 -14.67
N SER A 213 -1.50 1.05 -14.20
CA SER A 213 -2.84 0.45 -14.35
C SER A 213 -3.43 -0.05 -13.01
N ALA A 214 -2.83 0.32 -11.87
CA ALA A 214 -3.18 -0.26 -10.59
C ALA A 214 -4.60 0.11 -10.13
N GLU A 215 -5.10 1.28 -10.49
CA GLU A 215 -6.44 1.76 -10.19
C GLU A 215 -7.49 1.03 -11.03
N GLU A 216 -7.22 0.76 -12.30
CA GLU A 216 -8.08 0.00 -13.20
C GLU A 216 -8.19 -1.48 -12.78
N GLU A 217 -7.07 -2.10 -12.38
CA GLU A 217 -7.04 -3.45 -11.85
C GLU A 217 -7.88 -3.57 -10.57
N ALA A 218 -7.73 -2.62 -9.65
CA ALA A 218 -8.53 -2.56 -8.44
C ALA A 218 -10.02 -2.32 -8.74
N ALA A 219 -10.34 -1.41 -9.68
CA ALA A 219 -11.71 -1.13 -10.07
C ALA A 219 -12.41 -2.38 -10.65
N ALA A 220 -11.74 -3.11 -11.54
CA ALA A 220 -12.27 -4.35 -12.11
C ALA A 220 -12.56 -5.42 -11.04
N TRP A 221 -11.72 -5.50 -10.00
CA TRP A 221 -11.96 -6.40 -8.89
C TRP A 221 -13.12 -5.91 -7.99
N ILE A 222 -13.18 -4.60 -7.71
CA ILE A 222 -14.24 -3.97 -6.91
C ILE A 222 -15.61 -4.26 -7.52
N GLY A 223 -15.78 -4.04 -8.83
CA GLY A 223 -17.06 -4.27 -9.52
C GLY A 223 -17.58 -5.70 -9.40
N LYS A 224 -16.70 -6.69 -9.20
CA LYS A 224 -17.06 -8.11 -9.12
C LYS A 224 -17.21 -8.63 -7.68
N HIS A 225 -16.47 -8.05 -6.72
CA HIS A 225 -16.27 -8.69 -5.43
C HIS A 225 -16.50 -7.77 -4.22
N PHE A 226 -16.55 -6.45 -4.39
CA PHE A 226 -16.61 -5.52 -3.27
C PHE A 226 -18.05 -5.00 -3.05
N GLY A 227 -18.69 -5.48 -2.01
CA GLY A 227 -20.10 -5.17 -1.73
C GLY A 227 -20.37 -3.84 -1.01
N LYS A 228 -19.33 -3.01 -0.77
CA LYS A 228 -19.46 -1.74 -0.04
C LYS A 228 -19.27 -0.56 -1.01
N PRO A 229 -19.87 0.63 -0.75
CA PRO A 229 -19.67 1.81 -1.59
C PRO A 229 -18.18 2.21 -1.68
N VAL A 230 -17.74 2.56 -2.89
CA VAL A 230 -16.41 3.14 -3.13
C VAL A 230 -16.56 4.49 -3.80
N VAL A 231 -15.85 5.49 -3.28
CA VAL A 231 -15.69 6.81 -3.89
C VAL A 231 -14.27 6.94 -4.41
N GLY A 232 -14.10 7.36 -5.67
CA GLY A 232 -12.81 7.44 -6.33
C GLY A 232 -12.46 8.84 -6.79
N PHE A 233 -11.19 9.21 -6.64
CA PHE A 233 -10.61 10.42 -7.21
C PHE A 233 -9.28 10.08 -7.87
N ILE A 234 -9.01 10.67 -9.05
CA ILE A 234 -7.75 10.52 -9.79
C ILE A 234 -7.12 11.88 -9.99
N ALA A 235 -5.92 12.07 -9.44
CA ALA A 235 -5.13 13.28 -9.59
C ALA A 235 -4.40 13.31 -10.96
N GLY A 236 -4.13 14.52 -11.45
CA GLY A 236 -3.30 14.73 -12.64
C GLY A 236 -4.07 14.80 -13.96
N ARG A 237 -5.38 15.07 -13.98
CA ARG A 237 -6.20 15.16 -15.21
C ARG A 237 -5.65 16.19 -16.21
N THR A 238 -5.06 17.28 -15.73
CA THR A 238 -4.46 18.34 -16.57
C THR A 238 -2.98 18.13 -16.85
N ALA A 239 -2.40 16.99 -16.43
CA ALA A 239 -0.99 16.73 -16.59
C ALA A 239 -0.60 16.54 -18.06
N PRO A 240 0.45 17.22 -18.55
CA PRO A 240 0.96 16.97 -19.91
C PRO A 240 1.51 15.55 -20.03
N ALA A 241 1.23 14.91 -21.18
CA ALA A 241 1.77 13.58 -21.49
C ALA A 241 3.32 13.59 -21.44
N GLY A 242 3.92 12.53 -20.91
CA GLY A 242 5.37 12.36 -20.81
C GLY A 242 6.05 13.20 -19.70
N ARG A 243 5.30 14.02 -18.96
CA ARG A 243 5.83 14.74 -17.78
C ARG A 243 5.45 14.04 -16.50
N ARG A 244 6.44 13.93 -15.60
CA ARG A 244 6.22 13.45 -14.22
C ARG A 244 5.57 14.56 -13.40
N MET A 245 4.53 14.20 -12.66
CA MET A 245 3.74 15.14 -11.84
C MET A 245 3.85 14.79 -10.34
N GLY A 246 4.86 15.36 -9.68
CA GLY A 246 5.13 15.12 -8.26
C GLY A 246 5.75 13.74 -8.03
N HIS A 247 4.95 12.72 -7.82
CA HIS A 247 5.40 11.35 -7.57
C HIS A 247 6.16 10.72 -8.73
N ALA A 248 7.14 9.88 -8.43
CA ALA A 248 7.95 9.20 -9.44
C ALA A 248 7.13 8.26 -10.33
N GLY A 249 6.03 7.70 -9.81
CA GLY A 249 5.08 6.86 -10.54
C GLY A 249 4.02 7.63 -11.34
N ALA A 250 3.86 8.94 -11.10
CA ALA A 250 2.82 9.77 -11.73
C ALA A 250 3.28 10.31 -13.11
N ILE A 251 3.32 9.42 -14.10
CA ILE A 251 3.71 9.76 -15.49
C ILE A 251 2.84 8.99 -16.49
N ILE A 252 2.31 9.69 -17.50
CA ILE A 252 1.61 9.08 -18.62
C ILE A 252 2.68 8.63 -19.62
N ALA A 253 2.87 7.32 -19.76
CA ALA A 253 3.83 6.72 -20.67
C ALA A 253 3.10 5.96 -21.79
N GLY A 254 3.51 6.20 -23.07
CA GLY A 254 2.92 5.54 -24.22
C GLY A 254 1.41 5.77 -24.37
N GLY A 255 0.90 6.90 -23.92
CA GLY A 255 -0.53 7.26 -24.01
C GLY A 255 -1.47 6.48 -23.10
N LYS A 256 -0.94 5.67 -22.16
CA LYS A 256 -1.71 4.85 -21.19
C LYS A 256 -1.62 5.41 -19.77
N GLY A 257 -2.62 5.08 -18.96
CA GLY A 257 -2.67 5.51 -17.56
C GLY A 257 -3.05 6.97 -17.39
N THR A 258 -3.87 7.51 -18.29
CA THR A 258 -4.45 8.84 -18.16
C THR A 258 -5.51 8.89 -17.05
N ALA A 259 -5.76 10.06 -16.49
CA ALA A 259 -6.81 10.21 -15.49
C ALA A 259 -8.18 9.84 -16.04
N ASP A 260 -8.48 10.23 -17.28
CA ASP A 260 -9.78 9.97 -17.90
C ASP A 260 -10.03 8.48 -18.15
N GLU A 261 -9.00 7.69 -18.55
CA GLU A 261 -9.10 6.23 -18.68
C GLU A 261 -9.39 5.58 -17.33
N LYS A 262 -8.63 5.96 -16.29
CA LYS A 262 -8.83 5.46 -14.92
C LYS A 262 -10.21 5.81 -14.37
N MET A 263 -10.64 7.06 -14.51
CA MET A 263 -11.96 7.51 -14.07
C MET A 263 -13.09 6.78 -14.81
N ARG A 264 -12.94 6.50 -16.10
CA ARG A 264 -13.88 5.70 -16.89
C ARG A 264 -13.94 4.26 -16.36
N ALA A 265 -12.79 3.59 -16.22
CA ALA A 265 -12.74 2.23 -15.69
C ALA A 265 -13.35 2.12 -14.29
N MET A 266 -13.13 3.12 -13.43
CA MET A 266 -13.77 3.19 -12.11
C MET A 266 -15.30 3.32 -12.21
N LYS A 267 -15.81 4.21 -13.05
CA LYS A 267 -17.26 4.40 -13.26
C LYS A 267 -17.93 3.14 -13.81
N GLU A 268 -17.33 2.49 -14.80
CA GLU A 268 -17.82 1.22 -15.39
C GLU A 268 -17.90 0.09 -14.36
N ASN A 269 -17.08 0.13 -13.31
CA ASN A 269 -17.08 -0.85 -12.23
C ASN A 269 -17.84 -0.38 -10.97
N GLY A 270 -18.74 0.59 -11.10
CA GLY A 270 -19.66 1.02 -10.04
C GLY A 270 -19.04 1.90 -8.95
N ILE A 271 -17.82 2.40 -9.16
CA ILE A 271 -17.17 3.36 -8.25
C ILE A 271 -17.72 4.76 -8.53
N ARG A 272 -18.05 5.50 -7.48
CA ARG A 272 -18.52 6.89 -7.58
C ARG A 272 -17.32 7.82 -7.74
N VAL A 273 -17.02 8.20 -8.97
CA VAL A 273 -15.90 9.06 -9.29
C VAL A 273 -16.26 10.52 -9.12
N VAL A 274 -15.44 11.26 -8.35
CA VAL A 274 -15.53 12.73 -8.21
C VAL A 274 -14.47 13.41 -9.08
N GLU A 275 -14.80 14.57 -9.63
CA GLU A 275 -13.89 15.33 -10.51
C GLU A 275 -13.02 16.33 -9.73
N THR A 276 -13.44 16.67 -8.52
CA THR A 276 -12.68 17.52 -7.59
C THR A 276 -12.54 16.82 -6.24
N PRO A 277 -11.37 16.92 -5.59
CA PRO A 277 -11.18 16.32 -4.27
C PRO A 277 -12.08 16.93 -3.19
N ALA A 278 -12.56 18.16 -3.38
CA ALA A 278 -13.35 18.90 -2.38
C ALA A 278 -14.70 18.24 -1.98
N VAL A 279 -15.20 17.29 -2.78
CA VAL A 279 -16.51 16.65 -2.54
C VAL A 279 -16.43 15.17 -2.21
N MET A 280 -15.24 14.66 -1.88
CA MET A 280 -15.05 13.23 -1.56
C MET A 280 -15.88 12.81 -0.34
N GLY A 281 -15.79 13.57 0.77
CA GLY A 281 -16.51 13.28 2.01
C GLY A 281 -18.02 13.34 1.85
N GLU A 282 -18.54 14.37 1.18
CA GLU A 282 -19.97 14.51 0.87
C GLU A 282 -20.48 13.35 0.03
N THR A 283 -19.71 12.92 -0.98
CA THR A 283 -20.10 11.82 -1.85
C THR A 283 -20.16 10.49 -1.08
N VAL A 284 -19.24 10.26 -0.11
CA VAL A 284 -19.33 9.11 0.80
C VAL A 284 -20.58 9.19 1.67
N ALA A 285 -20.87 10.36 2.25
CA ALA A 285 -22.06 10.54 3.09
C ALA A 285 -23.34 10.20 2.33
N ARG A 286 -23.48 10.68 1.09
CA ARG A 286 -24.61 10.34 0.20
C ARG A 286 -24.69 8.84 -0.09
N ALA A 287 -23.55 8.21 -0.41
CA ALA A 287 -23.46 6.78 -0.70
C ALA A 287 -23.93 5.92 0.49
N LEU A 288 -23.50 6.26 1.70
CA LEU A 288 -23.91 5.57 2.92
C LEU A 288 -25.40 5.78 3.25
N ALA A 289 -25.92 6.98 3.05
CA ALA A 289 -27.35 7.27 3.25
C ALA A 289 -28.25 6.46 2.29
N GLU A 290 -27.88 6.37 1.02
CA GLU A 290 -28.57 5.52 0.04
C GLU A 290 -28.53 4.04 0.38
N LEU A 291 -27.37 3.54 0.87
CA LEU A 291 -27.25 2.15 1.29
C LEU A 291 -28.17 1.84 2.48
N LYS A 292 -28.26 2.75 3.46
CA LYS A 292 -29.19 2.63 4.58
C LYS A 292 -30.66 2.58 4.10
N LYS A 293 -31.06 3.47 3.20
CA LYS A 293 -32.41 3.46 2.61
C LYS A 293 -32.74 2.16 1.89
N ARG A 294 -31.80 1.58 1.14
CA ARG A 294 -31.99 0.27 0.47
C ARG A 294 -32.15 -0.88 1.46
N LYS A 295 -31.42 -0.89 2.56
CA LYS A 295 -31.53 -1.93 3.61
C LYS A 295 -32.84 -1.84 4.40
N THR A 296 -33.42 -0.65 4.56
CA THR A 296 -34.70 -0.44 5.22
C THR A 296 -35.91 -0.69 4.33
N PHE A 297 -35.71 -0.74 3.01
CA PHE A 297 -36.76 -1.08 2.06
C PHE A 297 -36.92 -2.63 1.99
N VAL A 298 -37.72 -3.19 2.89
CA VAL A 298 -38.24 -4.56 2.74
C VAL A 298 -39.36 -4.48 1.69
N PRO A 299 -39.25 -5.14 0.53
CA PRO A 299 -40.35 -5.19 -0.43
C PRO A 299 -41.58 -5.78 0.26
N LYS A 300 -42.71 -5.06 0.23
CA LYS A 300 -43.99 -5.63 0.67
C LYS A 300 -44.20 -6.93 -0.13
N PRO A 301 -44.46 -8.07 0.51
CA PRO A 301 -44.67 -9.31 -0.24
C PRO A 301 -45.73 -9.08 -1.29
N ALA A 302 -45.43 -9.37 -2.56
CA ALA A 302 -46.39 -9.36 -3.62
C ALA A 302 -47.56 -10.24 -3.21
N ALA A 303 -48.78 -9.67 -3.24
CA ALA A 303 -49.99 -10.42 -2.92
C ALA A 303 -50.02 -11.71 -3.77
N ARG A 304 -50.03 -12.86 -3.08
CA ARG A 304 -50.10 -14.15 -3.72
C ARG A 304 -51.38 -14.20 -4.54
N THR A 305 -51.30 -14.05 -5.87
CA THR A 305 -52.38 -14.39 -6.78
C THR A 305 -52.71 -15.85 -6.58
N ALA A 306 -54.02 -16.12 -6.43
CA ALA A 306 -54.57 -17.42 -6.08
C ALA A 306 -54.03 -18.54 -6.97
N ALA A 307 -53.71 -19.66 -6.34
CA ALA A 307 -53.21 -20.84 -6.98
C ALA A 307 -54.20 -21.45 -7.97
N VAL A 308 -53.74 -21.65 -9.21
CA VAL A 308 -54.37 -22.51 -10.20
C VAL A 308 -54.16 -23.97 -9.80
N PRO A 309 -55.16 -24.86 -9.74
CA PRO A 309 -55.00 -26.24 -9.29
C PRO A 309 -54.19 -27.04 -10.31
N LYS A 310 -53.11 -27.69 -9.83
CA LYS A 310 -52.31 -28.63 -10.61
C LYS A 310 -53.08 -29.90 -10.86
N LYS A 311 -53.30 -30.26 -12.16
CA LYS A 311 -53.68 -31.60 -12.60
C LYS A 311 -52.51 -32.57 -12.35
N SER A 312 -52.78 -33.63 -11.64
CA SER A 312 -51.85 -34.73 -11.37
C SER A 312 -51.68 -35.61 -12.63
N THR A 313 -50.44 -35.85 -13.06
CA THR A 313 -50.03 -36.85 -14.04
C THR A 313 -49.20 -37.95 -13.35
N PRO A 314 -49.41 -39.23 -13.66
CA PRO A 314 -48.82 -40.31 -12.88
C PRO A 314 -47.35 -40.57 -13.22
N ALA A 315 -46.59 -40.98 -12.17
CA ALA A 315 -45.17 -41.23 -12.19
C ALA A 315 -44.81 -42.46 -13.09
N LYS A 316 -43.88 -42.27 -14.03
CA LYS A 316 -43.19 -43.37 -14.74
C LYS A 316 -41.98 -43.83 -13.90
N LYS A 317 -41.94 -45.16 -13.68
CA LYS A 317 -40.85 -45.88 -13.00
C LYS A 317 -39.50 -45.66 -13.73
N ALA A 318 -38.48 -45.32 -12.99
CA ALA A 318 -37.09 -45.19 -13.47
C ALA A 318 -36.41 -46.58 -13.53
N ALA A 319 -35.72 -46.86 -14.64
CA ALA A 319 -34.85 -48.02 -14.82
C ALA A 319 -33.43 -47.75 -14.29
N PRO A 320 -32.65 -48.77 -13.92
CA PRO A 320 -31.40 -48.62 -13.19
C PRO A 320 -30.23 -48.18 -14.10
N VAL A 321 -29.45 -47.20 -13.61
CA VAL A 321 -28.26 -46.66 -14.28
C VAL A 321 -27.09 -47.64 -14.11
N LYS A 322 -26.48 -48.06 -15.21
CA LYS A 322 -25.23 -48.84 -15.25
C LYS A 322 -24.04 -47.99 -14.85
N ARG A 323 -23.24 -48.52 -13.93
CA ARG A 323 -21.97 -47.99 -13.44
C ARG A 323 -20.95 -47.89 -14.58
N ALA A 324 -20.45 -46.70 -14.86
CA ALA A 324 -19.38 -46.48 -15.82
C ALA A 324 -17.99 -46.76 -15.19
N ALA A 325 -17.11 -47.34 -15.99
CA ALA A 325 -15.79 -47.83 -15.63
C ALA A 325 -14.78 -46.66 -15.44
N LYS A 326 -13.76 -46.92 -14.59
CA LYS A 326 -12.62 -46.01 -14.32
C LYS A 326 -11.79 -45.78 -15.59
N PRO A 327 -11.29 -44.56 -15.84
CA PRO A 327 -10.33 -44.29 -16.91
C PRO A 327 -8.91 -44.79 -16.57
N ALA A 328 -8.21 -45.29 -17.58
CA ALA A 328 -6.85 -45.82 -17.53
C ALA A 328 -5.78 -44.70 -17.39
N PRO A 329 -4.58 -45.00 -16.88
CA PRO A 329 -3.52 -44.01 -16.64
C PRO A 329 -2.83 -43.56 -17.94
N LYS A 330 -2.53 -42.25 -18.02
CA LYS A 330 -1.80 -41.63 -19.12
C LYS A 330 -0.32 -42.05 -19.16
N PRO A 331 0.30 -42.17 -20.34
CA PRO A 331 1.71 -42.57 -20.47
C PRO A 331 2.68 -41.43 -20.07
N LYS A 332 3.81 -41.86 -19.46
CA LYS A 332 4.92 -40.99 -19.03
C LYS A 332 5.61 -40.31 -20.23
N ALA A 333 5.73 -38.99 -20.20
CA ALA A 333 6.50 -38.23 -21.17
C ALA A 333 8.02 -38.52 -20.98
N LYS A 334 8.70 -38.77 -22.10
CA LYS A 334 10.17 -38.96 -22.18
C LYS A 334 10.86 -37.60 -21.95
N ALA A 335 11.91 -37.62 -21.14
CA ALA A 335 12.77 -36.48 -20.85
C ALA A 335 13.52 -36.00 -22.10
N ALA A 336 13.54 -34.68 -22.34
CA ALA A 336 14.34 -34.02 -23.37
C ALA A 336 15.80 -33.87 -22.91
N PRO A 337 16.79 -33.93 -23.85
CA PRO A 337 18.20 -33.87 -23.53
C PRO A 337 18.65 -32.46 -23.16
N LYS A 338 19.57 -32.35 -22.17
CA LYS A 338 20.19 -31.10 -21.70
C LYS A 338 21.04 -30.43 -22.81
N PRO A 339 20.99 -29.11 -22.99
CA PRO A 339 21.88 -28.40 -23.91
C PRO A 339 23.30 -28.32 -23.35
N LYS A 340 24.30 -28.58 -24.23
CA LYS A 340 25.74 -28.47 -23.94
C LYS A 340 26.14 -27.01 -23.70
N ALA A 341 26.88 -26.75 -22.63
CA ALA A 341 27.46 -25.46 -22.31
C ALA A 341 28.48 -25.03 -23.38
N LYS A 342 28.31 -23.81 -23.94
CA LYS A 342 29.31 -23.11 -24.77
C LYS A 342 30.32 -22.42 -23.86
N ALA A 343 31.59 -22.65 -24.12
CA ALA A 343 32.72 -22.05 -23.44
C ALA A 343 32.74 -20.51 -23.56
N ALA A 344 33.09 -19.81 -22.48
CA ALA A 344 33.27 -18.36 -22.43
C ALA A 344 34.55 -17.93 -23.16
N PRO A 345 34.58 -16.76 -23.85
CA PRO A 345 35.78 -16.21 -24.46
C PRO A 345 36.72 -15.60 -23.38
N LYS A 346 38.02 -15.86 -23.53
CA LYS A 346 39.12 -15.34 -22.70
C LYS A 346 39.24 -13.82 -22.78
N ALA A 347 39.28 -13.15 -21.63
CA ALA A 347 39.53 -11.73 -21.49
C ALA A 347 40.95 -11.35 -21.89
N LYS A 348 41.12 -10.24 -22.66
CA LYS A 348 42.41 -9.62 -22.99
C LYS A 348 42.92 -8.79 -21.81
N PRO A 349 44.23 -8.68 -21.56
CA PRO A 349 44.78 -7.94 -20.43
C PRO A 349 44.66 -6.40 -20.63
N ALA A 350 44.34 -5.68 -19.56
CA ALA A 350 44.24 -4.22 -19.53
C ALA A 350 45.64 -3.57 -19.62
N LYS A 351 45.77 -2.51 -20.43
CA LYS A 351 46.96 -1.65 -20.53
C LYS A 351 47.06 -0.76 -19.27
N LYS A 352 48.29 -0.69 -18.68
CA LYS A 352 48.67 0.19 -17.58
C LYS A 352 48.52 1.67 -18.01
N ALA A 353 47.81 2.47 -17.20
CA ALA A 353 47.72 3.91 -17.33
C ALA A 353 48.93 4.58 -16.64
N THR A 354 49.52 5.55 -17.31
CA THR A 354 50.62 6.42 -16.86
C THR A 354 50.07 7.55 -15.95
N PRO A 355 50.84 8.01 -14.93
CA PRO A 355 50.37 9.07 -14.02
C PRO A 355 50.51 10.45 -14.65
N ALA A 356 49.47 11.28 -14.54
CA ALA A 356 49.44 12.67 -14.97
C ALA A 356 50.11 13.60 -13.95
N LYS A 357 50.99 14.48 -14.43
CA LYS A 357 51.75 15.50 -13.70
C LYS A 357 50.82 16.60 -13.12
N GLY A 358 51.23 17.11 -11.97
CA GLY A 358 50.56 18.05 -11.11
C GLY A 358 50.11 19.39 -11.76
N ARG A 359 49.00 19.88 -11.31
CA ARG A 359 48.51 21.25 -11.51
C ARG A 359 48.80 22.13 -10.29
N LYS A 360 49.47 23.27 -10.54
CA LYS A 360 49.84 24.29 -9.59
C LYS A 360 48.63 24.95 -8.93
N ALA A 361 48.76 25.30 -7.67
CA ALA A 361 47.80 26.05 -6.87
C ALA A 361 47.62 27.49 -7.36
N ALA A 362 46.38 27.99 -7.35
CA ALA A 362 46.03 29.40 -7.58
C ALA A 362 46.00 30.20 -6.26
N PRO A 363 46.26 31.51 -6.26
CA PRO A 363 46.50 32.31 -5.06
C PRO A 363 45.19 32.76 -4.37
N LYS A 364 45.29 32.91 -3.02
CA LYS A 364 44.23 33.43 -2.12
C LYS A 364 43.90 34.88 -2.40
N ALA A 365 42.64 35.20 -2.60
CA ALA A 365 42.12 36.57 -2.62
C ALA A 365 41.96 37.11 -1.18
N LYS A 366 42.45 38.34 -0.95
CA LYS A 366 42.36 39.09 0.30
C LYS A 366 40.97 39.68 0.50
N SER A 367 40.42 39.50 1.71
CA SER A 367 39.24 40.19 2.20
C SER A 367 39.55 41.71 2.37
N ARG A 368 38.71 42.57 1.81
CA ARG A 368 38.59 43.99 2.17
C ARG A 368 37.27 44.17 2.93
N GLY A 369 37.40 44.55 4.20
CA GLY A 369 36.28 45.07 4.98
C GLY A 369 35.96 46.55 4.59
N ARG A 370 34.70 46.90 4.75
CA ARG A 370 34.18 48.27 5.01
C ARG A 370 32.78 48.11 5.59
N ARG A 371 32.67 48.65 6.70
CA ARG A 371 31.89 49.64 7.49
C ARG A 371 30.39 49.37 7.46
#